data_12f2c090324cb97315caf603986472d2
#
_entry.id   12f2c090324cb97315caf603986472d2
#
_cell.length_a   1.000
_cell.length_b   1.000
_cell.length_c   1.000
_cell.angle_alpha   90.00
_cell.angle_beta   90.00
_cell.angle_gamma   90.00
#
_symmetry.space_group_name_H-M   'P 1'
#
loop_
_entity.id
_entity.type
_entity.pdbx_description
1 polymer ?
#
loop_
_entity_poly.entity_id
_entity_poly.type
_entity_poly.pdbx_seq_one_letter_code
_entity_poly.pdbx_strand_id
1 'polypeptide(L)'
;MRSAQRAGGIRTLAVALATAGATALVPAQASAAPGAPAAATEVTVSPVDLDGPAISTVKVTVRNTGSQRLRSLKVAFAGPTGWAVQPSVQSVDGSLATGGSADATFRIQVPERRPGFVIRTFTAIATYRGGDGRGTATGTRTERSGSPQANLAAAYNNVAVTDESATGPGDFDGEGNSFSAQKLAAVGLSRGAAVEALGARLTWPDVAAGTKDNVASAGQAVKLAGKGSKLVLLGSGVTSGATGTATVYYTDGTAGTGVFGFPNWSFDPADAHGATLVKSTGGRNRPDGYGNATVQYRVFAHAIPLDPARTVDFVVLPSNANIHVFDIAIAP
;
A
#
# COMPACT_ATOMS: atom_id res chain seq x y z
N MET A 1 -55.63 -2.24 57.28
CA MET A 1 -54.76 -3.34 56.86
C MET A 1 -53.82 -2.85 55.80
N ARG A 2 -52.54 -2.69 56.12
CA ARG A 2 -51.49 -2.11 55.25
C ARG A 2 -50.76 -3.26 54.58
N SER A 3 -50.74 -3.30 53.24
CA SER A 3 -49.97 -4.21 52.46
C SER A 3 -48.71 -3.50 51.95
N ALA A 4 -47.55 -3.99 52.32
CA ALA A 4 -46.26 -3.48 51.91
C ALA A 4 -45.80 -4.13 50.58
N GLN A 5 -45.60 -3.32 49.57
CA GLN A 5 -44.93 -3.73 48.32
C GLN A 5 -43.40 -3.67 48.51
N ARG A 6 -42.76 -4.82 48.32
CA ARG A 6 -41.29 -4.93 48.18
C ARG A 6 -40.89 -4.64 46.74
N ALA A 7 -40.10 -3.61 46.52
CA ALA A 7 -39.44 -3.33 45.26
C ALA A 7 -38.19 -4.21 45.14
N GLY A 8 -38.20 -5.12 44.14
CA GLY A 8 -37.03 -5.88 43.72
C GLY A 8 -36.19 -5.09 42.73
N GLY A 9 -35.00 -4.67 43.12
CA GLY A 9 -34.05 -4.01 42.25
C GLY A 9 -33.33 -5.04 41.35
N ILE A 10 -33.53 -4.92 40.05
CA ILE A 10 -32.77 -5.64 39.04
C ILE A 10 -31.45 -4.90 38.86
N ARG A 11 -30.34 -5.53 39.28
CA ARG A 11 -28.97 -5.08 38.98
C ARG A 11 -28.62 -5.54 37.57
N THR A 12 -28.62 -4.61 36.63
CA THR A 12 -28.11 -4.82 35.27
C THR A 12 -26.59 -4.87 35.32
N LEU A 13 -26.02 -6.03 35.07
CA LEU A 13 -24.57 -6.21 34.92
C LEU A 13 -24.19 -5.73 33.53
N ALA A 14 -23.55 -4.58 33.40
CA ALA A 14 -22.97 -4.10 32.13
C ALA A 14 -21.68 -4.86 31.90
N VAL A 15 -21.69 -5.80 30.98
CA VAL A 15 -20.47 -6.42 30.45
C VAL A 15 -19.84 -5.47 29.45
N ALA A 16 -18.75 -4.82 29.84
CA ALA A 16 -17.94 -4.05 28.91
C ALA A 16 -17.13 -5.00 28.03
N LEU A 17 -17.52 -5.13 26.78
CA LEU A 17 -16.72 -5.82 25.76
C LEU A 17 -15.56 -4.89 25.38
N ALA A 18 -14.37 -5.18 25.87
CA ALA A 18 -13.15 -4.54 25.41
C ALA A 18 -12.78 -5.14 24.05
N THR A 19 -13.13 -4.48 22.97
CA THR A 19 -12.59 -4.80 21.63
C THR A 19 -11.14 -4.33 21.61
N ALA A 20 -10.20 -5.29 21.76
CA ALA A 20 -8.79 -5.05 21.46
C ALA A 20 -8.66 -4.85 19.94
N GLY A 21 -8.64 -3.58 19.52
CA GLY A 21 -8.26 -3.19 18.18
C GLY A 21 -6.79 -3.54 17.97
N ALA A 22 -6.50 -4.55 17.16
CA ALA A 22 -5.16 -4.80 16.67
C ALA A 22 -4.81 -3.67 15.70
N THR A 23 -4.22 -2.59 16.20
CA THR A 23 -3.53 -1.61 15.37
C THR A 23 -2.31 -2.30 14.78
N ALA A 24 -2.37 -2.62 13.48
CA ALA A 24 -1.20 -2.99 12.72
C ALA A 24 -0.23 -1.80 12.77
N LEU A 25 0.80 -1.90 13.58
CA LEU A 25 1.95 -1.00 13.55
C LEU A 25 2.65 -1.21 12.18
N VAL A 26 2.29 -0.41 11.20
CA VAL A 26 3.12 -0.22 10.01
C VAL A 26 4.38 0.48 10.50
N PRO A 27 5.59 -0.11 10.36
CA PRO A 27 6.80 0.59 10.71
C PRO A 27 6.93 1.80 9.77
N ALA A 28 6.70 3.00 10.29
CA ALA A 28 7.10 4.23 9.63
C ALA A 28 8.62 4.12 9.44
N GLN A 29 9.09 4.05 8.19
CA GLN A 29 10.49 4.30 7.89
C GLN A 29 10.74 5.77 8.22
N ALA A 30 11.33 6.01 9.38
CA ALA A 30 11.82 7.33 9.73
C ALA A 30 12.87 7.70 8.67
N SER A 31 12.54 8.68 7.82
CA SER A 31 13.55 9.42 7.09
C SER A 31 14.49 10.00 8.14
N ALA A 32 15.74 9.57 8.14
CA ALA A 32 16.73 10.12 9.06
C ALA A 32 16.82 11.64 8.81
N ALA A 33 16.47 12.41 9.82
CA ALA A 33 16.70 13.84 9.79
C ALA A 33 18.21 14.08 9.61
N PRO A 34 18.61 15.13 8.86
CA PRO A 34 20.03 15.47 8.71
C PRO A 34 20.62 15.75 10.10
N GLY A 35 21.54 14.88 10.55
CA GLY A 35 22.24 15.08 11.83
C GLY A 35 22.00 14.06 12.92
N ALA A 36 21.18 13.01 12.69
CA ALA A 36 21.10 11.89 13.65
C ALA A 36 22.47 11.17 13.69
N PRO A 37 23.07 10.93 14.88
CA PRO A 37 24.31 10.16 14.99
C PRO A 37 24.10 8.80 14.35
N ALA A 38 25.07 8.33 13.54
CA ALA A 38 25.04 7.00 12.95
C ALA A 38 24.81 5.96 14.06
N ALA A 39 23.87 5.04 13.84
CA ALA A 39 23.57 4.01 14.82
C ALA A 39 24.87 3.27 15.19
N ALA A 40 25.17 3.20 16.50
CA ALA A 40 26.38 2.54 17.01
C ALA A 40 26.39 1.02 16.79
N THR A 41 25.40 0.48 16.10
CA THR A 41 25.25 -0.96 15.82
C THR A 41 24.50 -1.11 14.50
N GLU A 42 25.11 -1.85 13.58
CA GLU A 42 24.54 -2.22 12.29
C GLU A 42 23.97 -3.64 12.35
N VAL A 43 22.79 -3.84 11.78
CA VAL A 43 22.13 -5.15 11.69
C VAL A 43 21.83 -5.44 10.23
N THR A 44 22.36 -6.53 9.72
CA THR A 44 22.20 -6.96 8.33
C THR A 44 21.50 -8.33 8.28
N VAL A 45 20.50 -8.48 7.43
CA VAL A 45 19.82 -9.76 7.15
C VAL A 45 20.30 -10.31 5.82
N SER A 46 20.73 -11.58 5.78
CA SER A 46 21.13 -12.24 4.54
C SER A 46 19.95 -12.34 3.56
N PRO A 47 20.21 -12.48 2.25
CA PRO A 47 19.17 -12.76 1.26
C PRO A 47 18.27 -13.94 1.65
N VAL A 48 16.97 -13.81 1.34
CA VAL A 48 15.97 -14.85 1.53
C VAL A 48 15.38 -15.18 0.17
N ASP A 49 15.53 -16.42 -0.27
CA ASP A 49 14.91 -16.89 -1.50
C ASP A 49 13.43 -17.19 -1.24
N LEU A 50 12.53 -16.40 -1.86
CA LEU A 50 11.09 -16.58 -1.75
C LEU A 50 10.55 -17.74 -2.58
N ASP A 51 11.35 -18.25 -3.52
CA ASP A 51 11.04 -19.38 -4.40
C ASP A 51 11.87 -20.63 -4.01
N GLY A 52 12.61 -20.52 -2.90
CA GLY A 52 13.51 -21.54 -2.40
C GLY A 52 12.82 -22.69 -1.65
N PRO A 53 13.61 -23.53 -0.97
CA PRO A 53 13.07 -24.68 -0.26
C PRO A 53 12.13 -24.27 0.87
N ALA A 54 11.16 -25.15 1.19
CA ALA A 54 10.14 -24.91 2.22
C ALA A 54 10.74 -24.53 3.59
N ILE A 55 11.98 -24.92 3.87
CA ILE A 55 12.73 -24.49 5.05
C ILE A 55 14.07 -23.90 4.57
N SER A 56 14.26 -22.63 4.86
CA SER A 56 15.46 -21.87 4.54
C SER A 56 16.17 -21.39 5.80
N THR A 57 17.48 -21.18 5.69
CA THR A 57 18.32 -20.63 6.75
C THR A 57 18.59 -19.16 6.47
N VAL A 58 18.35 -18.30 7.45
CA VAL A 58 18.61 -16.86 7.37
C VAL A 58 19.69 -16.51 8.39
N LYS A 59 20.72 -15.82 7.93
CA LYS A 59 21.78 -15.29 8.78
C LYS A 59 21.53 -13.81 9.06
N VAL A 60 21.58 -13.43 10.31
CA VAL A 60 21.57 -12.03 10.76
C VAL A 60 22.94 -11.68 11.31
N THR A 61 23.61 -10.72 10.71
CA THR A 61 24.91 -10.23 11.17
C THR A 61 24.71 -8.92 11.94
N VAL A 62 25.24 -8.87 13.15
CA VAL A 62 25.28 -7.66 13.98
C VAL A 62 26.71 -7.18 14.04
N ARG A 63 26.96 -5.93 13.66
CA ARG A 63 28.27 -5.28 13.70
C ARG A 63 28.25 -4.13 14.70
N ASN A 64 29.22 -4.12 15.61
CA ASN A 64 29.42 -3.02 16.53
C ASN A 64 30.23 -1.90 15.84
N THR A 65 29.58 -0.83 15.46
CA THR A 65 30.20 0.37 14.86
C THR A 65 30.44 1.48 15.89
N GLY A 66 30.04 1.26 17.15
CA GLY A 66 30.23 2.20 18.25
C GLY A 66 31.59 2.06 18.93
N SER A 67 31.91 2.99 19.85
CA SER A 67 33.15 3.02 20.60
C SER A 67 33.15 2.11 21.84
N GLN A 68 31.98 1.57 22.23
CA GLN A 68 31.80 0.76 23.42
C GLN A 68 31.55 -0.71 23.08
N ARG A 69 32.07 -1.60 23.92
CA ARG A 69 31.84 -3.06 23.78
C ARG A 69 30.37 -3.38 24.06
N LEU A 70 29.73 -4.17 23.18
CA LEU A 70 28.39 -4.69 23.40
C LEU A 70 28.42 -5.98 24.21
N ARG A 71 27.46 -6.13 25.13
CA ARG A 71 27.30 -7.31 26.01
C ARG A 71 25.85 -7.76 26.02
N SER A 72 25.60 -9.00 26.38
CA SER A 72 24.25 -9.58 26.47
C SER A 72 23.46 -9.38 25.17
N LEU A 73 24.13 -9.56 24.03
CA LEU A 73 23.53 -9.39 22.71
C LEU A 73 22.50 -10.48 22.47
N LYS A 74 21.29 -10.05 22.09
CA LYS A 74 20.21 -10.93 21.65
C LYS A 74 19.71 -10.42 20.31
N VAL A 75 19.44 -11.34 19.40
CA VAL A 75 18.87 -11.04 18.08
C VAL A 75 17.51 -11.71 17.97
N ALA A 76 16.46 -10.91 17.78
CA ALA A 76 15.14 -11.38 17.39
C ALA A 76 15.02 -11.28 15.87
N PHE A 77 14.38 -12.26 15.24
CA PHE A 77 14.12 -12.24 13.81
C PHE A 77 12.66 -12.56 13.54
N ALA A 78 12.05 -11.77 12.66
CA ALA A 78 10.67 -11.92 12.24
C ALA A 78 10.55 -11.92 10.71
N GLY A 79 9.83 -12.88 10.19
CA GLY A 79 9.37 -12.91 8.80
C GLY A 79 8.02 -12.23 8.62
N PRO A 80 7.46 -12.26 7.41
CA PRO A 80 6.10 -11.80 7.13
C PRO A 80 5.06 -12.48 8.02
N THR A 81 3.92 -11.85 8.20
CA THR A 81 2.80 -12.41 9.00
C THR A 81 2.46 -13.82 8.52
N GLY A 82 2.36 -14.76 9.46
CA GLY A 82 2.05 -16.17 9.18
C GLY A 82 3.25 -17.05 8.81
N TRP A 83 4.46 -16.49 8.72
CA TRP A 83 5.67 -17.29 8.50
C TRP A 83 6.22 -17.82 9.83
N ALA A 84 6.59 -19.09 9.87
CA ALA A 84 7.24 -19.67 11.05
C ALA A 84 8.73 -19.33 11.04
N VAL A 85 9.25 -18.90 12.19
CA VAL A 85 10.65 -18.58 12.43
C VAL A 85 11.13 -19.32 13.68
N GLN A 86 12.29 -20.03 13.60
CA GLN A 86 12.86 -20.77 14.71
C GLN A 86 14.40 -20.66 14.77
N PRO A 87 14.96 -20.34 15.96
CA PRO A 87 14.26 -19.75 17.09
C PRO A 87 13.76 -18.35 16.77
N SER A 88 12.79 -17.78 17.47
CA SER A 88 12.37 -16.40 17.28
C SER A 88 13.38 -15.38 17.85
N VAL A 89 14.20 -15.83 18.81
CA VAL A 89 15.27 -15.05 19.44
C VAL A 89 16.49 -15.93 19.66
N GLN A 90 17.66 -15.40 19.36
CA GLN A 90 18.94 -16.06 19.62
C GLN A 90 19.84 -15.16 20.47
N SER A 91 20.45 -15.73 21.53
CA SER A 91 21.51 -15.07 22.30
C SER A 91 22.84 -15.27 21.60
N VAL A 92 23.66 -14.24 21.57
CA VAL A 92 25.05 -14.31 21.12
C VAL A 92 25.96 -14.36 22.33
N ASP A 93 26.75 -15.41 22.43
CA ASP A 93 27.66 -15.62 23.57
C ASP A 93 28.79 -14.59 23.59
N GLY A 94 29.21 -14.26 24.81
CA GLY A 94 30.32 -13.35 25.04
C GLY A 94 29.97 -11.88 24.86
N SER A 95 30.94 -11.12 24.35
CA SER A 95 30.82 -9.67 24.14
C SER A 95 31.42 -9.28 22.80
N LEU A 96 30.82 -8.30 22.13
CA LEU A 96 31.22 -7.82 20.82
C LEU A 96 32.07 -6.55 20.97
N ALA A 97 33.33 -6.63 20.64
CA ALA A 97 34.24 -5.49 20.67
C ALA A 97 33.87 -4.46 19.58
N THR A 98 34.37 -3.24 19.73
CA THR A 98 34.29 -2.21 18.69
C THR A 98 34.86 -2.74 17.36
N GLY A 99 34.12 -2.52 16.26
CA GLY A 99 34.45 -3.04 14.92
C GLY A 99 34.17 -4.54 14.72
N GLY A 100 33.88 -5.29 15.80
CA GLY A 100 33.55 -6.71 15.74
C GLY A 100 32.18 -7.01 15.17
N SER A 101 32.00 -8.24 14.66
CA SER A 101 30.71 -8.75 14.17
C SER A 101 30.36 -10.09 14.81
N ALA A 102 29.08 -10.37 14.91
CA ALA A 102 28.55 -11.65 15.35
C ALA A 102 27.35 -12.06 14.49
N ASP A 103 27.20 -13.34 14.25
CA ASP A 103 26.12 -13.92 13.47
C ASP A 103 25.11 -14.65 14.36
N ALA A 104 23.84 -14.48 14.03
CA ALA A 104 22.73 -15.27 14.54
C ALA A 104 22.03 -15.97 13.38
N THR A 105 21.66 -17.23 13.56
CA THR A 105 21.11 -18.06 12.48
C THR A 105 19.69 -18.50 12.82
N PHE A 106 18.78 -18.31 11.89
CA PHE A 106 17.36 -18.62 12.03
C PHE A 106 16.91 -19.55 10.92
N ARG A 107 15.99 -20.44 11.22
CA ARG A 107 15.28 -21.26 10.22
C ARG A 107 13.92 -20.64 10.00
N ILE A 108 13.55 -20.46 8.74
CA ILE A 108 12.23 -19.96 8.34
C ILE A 108 11.51 -21.00 7.50
N GLN A 109 10.21 -21.07 7.67
CA GLN A 109 9.35 -21.82 6.76
C GLN A 109 8.88 -20.86 5.67
N VAL A 110 9.30 -21.12 4.43
CA VAL A 110 8.86 -20.40 3.24
C VAL A 110 7.55 -21.05 2.77
N PRO A 111 6.41 -20.33 2.78
CA PRO A 111 5.15 -20.87 2.27
C PRO A 111 5.22 -21.15 0.78
N GLU A 112 4.40 -22.08 0.32
CA GLU A 112 4.27 -22.37 -1.11
C GLU A 112 3.98 -21.08 -1.91
N ARG A 113 4.68 -20.93 -3.02
CA ARG A 113 4.58 -19.76 -3.88
C ARG A 113 3.17 -19.67 -4.49
N ARG A 114 2.58 -18.48 -4.38
CA ARG A 114 1.37 -18.12 -5.14
C ARG A 114 1.79 -17.41 -6.43
N PRO A 115 1.07 -17.61 -7.55
CA PRO A 115 1.30 -16.85 -8.78
C PRO A 115 1.23 -15.35 -8.55
N GLY A 116 2.02 -14.58 -9.30
CA GLY A 116 2.02 -13.12 -9.26
C GLY A 116 3.27 -12.52 -8.64
N PHE A 117 3.27 -11.20 -8.53
CA PHE A 117 4.35 -10.45 -7.91
C PHE A 117 4.16 -10.40 -6.39
N VAL A 118 5.21 -10.72 -5.66
CA VAL A 118 5.22 -10.80 -4.21
C VAL A 118 6.39 -10.00 -3.65
N ILE A 119 6.12 -9.22 -2.61
CA ILE A 119 7.12 -8.50 -1.81
C ILE A 119 7.02 -9.02 -0.38
N ARG A 120 8.16 -9.32 0.24
CA ARG A 120 8.25 -9.75 1.64
C ARG A 120 9.33 -8.99 2.36
N THR A 121 9.01 -8.45 3.53
CA THR A 121 9.97 -7.77 4.40
C THR A 121 10.26 -8.62 5.62
N PHE A 122 11.54 -8.77 5.91
CA PHE A 122 12.10 -9.46 7.06
C PHE A 122 12.73 -8.43 7.97
N THR A 123 12.55 -8.59 9.28
CA THR A 123 13.06 -7.65 10.27
C THR A 123 13.87 -8.39 11.32
N ALA A 124 15.06 -7.88 11.58
CA ALA A 124 15.91 -8.33 12.68
C ALA A 124 16.07 -7.20 13.68
N ILE A 125 15.97 -7.50 14.98
CA ILE A 125 16.15 -6.56 16.08
C ILE A 125 17.24 -7.10 16.98
N ALA A 126 18.36 -6.38 17.07
CA ALA A 126 19.42 -6.64 18.02
C ALA A 126 19.18 -5.80 19.30
N THR A 127 19.14 -6.45 20.45
CA THR A 127 19.13 -5.81 21.77
C THR A 127 20.42 -6.11 22.50
N TYR A 128 21.01 -5.11 23.14
CA TYR A 128 22.31 -5.25 23.80
C TYR A 128 22.44 -4.31 24.99
N ARG A 129 23.51 -4.52 25.77
CA ARG A 129 24.02 -3.57 26.78
C ARG A 129 25.37 -3.04 26.29
N GLY A 130 25.54 -1.72 26.29
CA GLY A 130 26.80 -1.04 26.03
C GLY A 130 27.32 -0.36 27.29
N GLY A 131 28.40 0.44 27.20
CA GLY A 131 28.95 1.22 28.31
C GLY A 131 27.91 2.13 29.00
N ASP A 132 26.94 2.62 28.21
CA ASP A 132 25.95 3.62 28.61
C ASP A 132 24.57 3.02 28.93
N GLY A 133 24.41 1.69 28.97
CA GLY A 133 23.12 1.07 29.26
C GLY A 133 22.61 0.07 28.23
N ARG A 134 21.31 0.14 27.89
CA ARG A 134 20.65 -0.76 26.96
C ARG A 134 20.48 -0.07 25.60
N GLY A 135 20.77 -0.80 24.54
CA GLY A 135 20.56 -0.34 23.16
C GLY A 135 19.73 -1.32 22.33
N THR A 136 19.18 -0.80 21.25
CA THR A 136 18.45 -1.57 20.26
C THR A 136 18.86 -1.08 18.87
N ALA A 137 19.09 -2.03 17.94
CA ALA A 137 19.32 -1.73 16.55
C ALA A 137 18.43 -2.63 15.67
N THR A 138 17.94 -2.10 14.57
CA THR A 138 17.04 -2.82 13.65
C THR A 138 17.65 -2.90 12.27
N GLY A 139 17.60 -4.08 11.67
CA GLY A 139 17.90 -4.32 10.26
C GLY A 139 16.68 -4.88 9.55
N THR A 140 16.46 -4.44 8.33
CA THR A 140 15.39 -4.94 7.48
C THR A 140 15.93 -5.45 6.16
N ARG A 141 15.26 -6.45 5.60
CA ARG A 141 15.51 -6.98 4.26
C ARG A 141 14.19 -7.12 3.52
N THR A 142 14.10 -6.57 2.32
CA THR A 142 12.94 -6.74 1.45
C THR A 142 13.34 -7.58 0.25
N GLU A 143 12.62 -8.68 0.04
CA GLU A 143 12.80 -9.60 -1.08
C GLU A 143 11.58 -9.56 -1.99
N ARG A 144 11.80 -9.86 -3.26
CA ARG A 144 10.77 -9.84 -4.31
C ARG A 144 10.80 -11.14 -5.08
N SER A 145 9.61 -11.64 -5.47
CA SER A 145 9.45 -12.77 -6.39
C SER A 145 8.41 -12.44 -7.45
N GLY A 146 8.62 -12.88 -8.68
CA GLY A 146 7.83 -12.49 -9.85
C GLY A 146 8.19 -11.10 -10.36
N SER A 147 7.30 -10.53 -11.17
CA SER A 147 7.45 -9.19 -11.76
C SER A 147 6.18 -8.36 -11.58
N PRO A 148 6.29 -7.04 -11.35
CA PRO A 148 5.16 -6.14 -11.45
C PRO A 148 4.50 -6.23 -12.84
N GLN A 149 3.24 -5.84 -12.95
CA GLN A 149 2.57 -5.66 -14.23
C GLN A 149 3.37 -4.67 -15.09
N ALA A 150 3.47 -4.92 -16.40
CA ALA A 150 4.30 -4.13 -17.30
C ALA A 150 3.91 -2.64 -17.36
N ASN A 151 2.63 -2.33 -17.15
CA ASN A 151 2.04 -1.00 -17.07
C ASN A 151 0.67 -1.10 -16.37
N LEU A 152 -0.02 0.02 -16.17
CA LEU A 152 -1.33 0.03 -15.53
C LEU A 152 -2.38 -0.72 -16.36
N ALA A 153 -2.33 -0.59 -17.69
CA ALA A 153 -3.29 -1.27 -18.58
C ALA A 153 -3.22 -2.80 -18.46
N ALA A 154 -2.02 -3.36 -18.21
CA ALA A 154 -1.88 -4.80 -17.97
C ALA A 154 -2.51 -5.25 -16.63
N ALA A 155 -2.81 -4.31 -15.74
CA ALA A 155 -3.47 -4.56 -14.46
C ALA A 155 -4.99 -4.31 -14.49
N TYR A 156 -5.55 -3.82 -15.59
CA TYR A 156 -6.98 -3.51 -15.67
C TYR A 156 -7.85 -4.73 -15.35
N ASN A 157 -8.78 -4.56 -14.42
CA ASN A 157 -9.58 -5.64 -13.86
C ASN A 157 -11.09 -5.33 -13.79
N ASN A 158 -11.50 -4.07 -14.04
CA ASN A 158 -12.88 -3.60 -13.96
C ASN A 158 -13.29 -2.86 -15.23
N VAL A 159 -14.60 -2.80 -15.54
CA VAL A 159 -15.19 -2.09 -16.68
C VAL A 159 -15.93 -0.85 -16.18
N ALA A 160 -15.30 0.31 -16.32
CA ALA A 160 -15.88 1.58 -15.91
C ALA A 160 -16.61 2.32 -17.04
N VAL A 161 -16.31 2.05 -18.29
CA VAL A 161 -16.86 2.78 -19.44
C VAL A 161 -17.57 1.84 -20.38
N THR A 162 -18.84 2.14 -20.72
CA THR A 162 -19.61 1.37 -21.70
C THR A 162 -20.25 2.30 -22.74
N ASP A 163 -20.61 1.74 -23.87
CA ASP A 163 -21.44 2.40 -24.87
C ASP A 163 -22.88 2.49 -24.39
N GLU A 164 -23.61 3.60 -24.70
CA GLU A 164 -25.03 3.77 -24.33
C GLU A 164 -25.94 2.71 -24.98
N SER A 165 -25.53 2.12 -26.11
CA SER A 165 -26.24 1.01 -26.78
C SER A 165 -25.89 -0.37 -26.25
N ALA A 166 -24.85 -0.50 -25.40
CA ALA A 166 -24.34 -1.78 -24.90
C ALA A 166 -23.82 -1.64 -23.46
N THR A 167 -24.72 -1.38 -22.51
CA THR A 167 -24.37 -1.08 -21.11
C THR A 167 -24.04 -2.31 -20.27
N GLY A 168 -24.44 -3.51 -20.70
CA GLY A 168 -24.37 -4.75 -19.93
C GLY A 168 -23.00 -5.13 -19.34
N PRO A 169 -21.84 -4.88 -19.99
CA PRO A 169 -20.54 -5.18 -19.43
C PRO A 169 -20.10 -4.27 -18.27
N GLY A 170 -20.75 -3.12 -18.06
CA GLY A 170 -20.35 -2.12 -17.08
C GLY A 170 -20.58 -2.59 -15.64
N ASP A 171 -19.59 -2.36 -14.77
CA ASP A 171 -19.70 -2.65 -13.35
C ASP A 171 -18.69 -1.81 -12.54
N PHE A 172 -18.74 -0.49 -12.71
CA PHE A 172 -17.81 0.42 -12.06
C PHE A 172 -18.00 0.46 -10.55
N ASP A 173 -19.23 0.43 -10.10
CA ASP A 173 -19.61 0.59 -8.69
C ASP A 173 -20.11 -0.70 -8.00
N GLY A 174 -20.04 -1.85 -8.69
CA GLY A 174 -20.56 -3.12 -8.17
C GLY A 174 -22.08 -3.27 -8.30
N GLU A 175 -22.75 -2.30 -8.94
CA GLU A 175 -24.20 -2.29 -9.17
C GLU A 175 -24.56 -2.34 -10.67
N GLY A 176 -23.58 -2.65 -11.53
CA GLY A 176 -23.74 -2.70 -12.98
C GLY A 176 -23.77 -1.31 -13.64
N ASN A 177 -23.35 -0.26 -12.95
CA ASN A 177 -23.29 1.07 -13.54
C ASN A 177 -21.90 1.39 -14.10
N SER A 178 -21.87 2.31 -15.07
CA SER A 178 -20.62 2.75 -15.72
C SER A 178 -20.76 4.16 -16.28
N PHE A 179 -19.65 4.79 -16.60
CA PHE A 179 -19.65 6.02 -17.38
C PHE A 179 -20.14 5.75 -18.83
N SER A 180 -20.84 6.72 -19.41
CA SER A 180 -21.17 6.70 -20.85
C SER A 180 -19.93 7.13 -21.66
N ALA A 181 -19.51 6.30 -22.60
CA ALA A 181 -18.43 6.61 -23.53
C ALA A 181 -18.74 7.89 -24.33
N GLN A 182 -19.99 8.08 -24.75
CA GLN A 182 -20.45 9.24 -25.49
C GLN A 182 -20.33 10.53 -24.67
N LYS A 183 -20.73 10.49 -23.39
CA LYS A 183 -20.66 11.66 -22.52
C LYS A 183 -19.21 11.99 -22.14
N LEU A 184 -18.38 10.98 -21.91
CA LEU A 184 -16.94 11.19 -21.67
C LEU A 184 -16.26 11.80 -22.91
N ALA A 185 -16.55 11.31 -24.11
CA ALA A 185 -16.02 11.87 -25.35
C ALA A 185 -16.43 13.35 -25.55
N ALA A 186 -17.66 13.71 -25.19
CA ALA A 186 -18.17 15.08 -25.28
C ALA A 186 -17.39 16.07 -24.37
N VAL A 187 -16.75 15.60 -23.30
CA VAL A 187 -15.88 16.41 -22.42
C VAL A 187 -14.39 16.20 -22.66
N GLY A 188 -14.02 15.53 -23.75
CA GLY A 188 -12.63 15.33 -24.19
C GLY A 188 -11.94 14.11 -23.59
N LEU A 189 -12.68 13.18 -22.99
CA LEU A 189 -12.17 11.89 -22.52
C LEU A 189 -12.51 10.77 -23.51
N SER A 190 -12.14 10.98 -24.77
CA SER A 190 -12.16 9.90 -25.77
C SER A 190 -11.04 8.91 -25.51
N ARG A 191 -11.20 7.70 -26.01
CA ARG A 191 -10.19 6.64 -25.98
C ARG A 191 -8.80 7.17 -26.37
N GLY A 192 -7.80 6.96 -25.52
CA GLY A 192 -6.42 7.41 -25.71
C GLY A 192 -6.19 8.92 -25.60
N ALA A 193 -7.19 9.70 -25.15
CA ALA A 193 -7.05 11.14 -25.02
C ALA A 193 -6.01 11.53 -23.97
N ALA A 194 -5.21 12.56 -24.26
CA ALA A 194 -4.30 13.15 -23.30
C ALA A 194 -5.08 13.93 -22.23
N VAL A 195 -4.68 13.77 -20.97
CA VAL A 195 -5.27 14.43 -19.80
C VAL A 195 -4.17 15.13 -19.02
N GLU A 196 -4.21 16.45 -18.99
CA GLU A 196 -3.26 17.23 -18.17
C GLU A 196 -3.86 17.49 -16.79
N ALA A 197 -3.19 17.01 -15.73
CA ALA A 197 -3.62 17.23 -14.36
C ALA A 197 -2.42 17.26 -13.40
N LEU A 198 -2.43 18.17 -12.44
CA LEU A 198 -1.45 18.30 -11.36
C LEU A 198 0.02 18.34 -11.83
N GLY A 199 0.27 18.81 -13.06
CA GLY A 199 1.58 18.88 -13.69
C GLY A 199 2.03 17.59 -14.39
N ALA A 200 1.18 16.56 -14.44
CA ALA A 200 1.43 15.33 -15.19
C ALA A 200 0.63 15.30 -16.49
N ARG A 201 1.20 14.63 -17.48
CA ARG A 201 0.50 14.21 -18.68
C ARG A 201 0.08 12.74 -18.52
N LEU A 202 -1.23 12.54 -18.37
CA LEU A 202 -1.88 11.26 -18.24
C LEU A 202 -2.58 10.89 -19.56
N THR A 203 -2.99 9.64 -19.68
CA THR A 203 -3.72 9.15 -20.87
C THR A 203 -5.03 8.50 -20.41
N TRP A 204 -6.16 8.93 -20.98
CA TRP A 204 -7.41 8.19 -20.80
C TRP A 204 -7.28 6.80 -21.40
N PRO A 205 -7.85 5.73 -20.82
CA PRO A 205 -7.67 4.36 -21.31
C PRO A 205 -7.89 4.21 -22.82
N ASP A 206 -6.91 3.60 -23.51
CA ASP A 206 -6.97 3.34 -24.95
C ASP A 206 -7.51 1.94 -25.25
N VAL A 207 -8.69 1.64 -24.73
CA VAL A 207 -9.39 0.36 -24.93
C VAL A 207 -10.83 0.61 -25.34
N ALA A 208 -11.47 -0.38 -25.96
CA ALA A 208 -12.86 -0.26 -26.39
C ALA A 208 -13.81 -0.17 -25.17
N ALA A 209 -14.87 0.62 -25.28
CA ALA A 209 -15.94 0.65 -24.29
C ALA A 209 -16.50 -0.76 -24.07
N GLY A 210 -16.84 -1.09 -22.83
CA GLY A 210 -17.30 -2.41 -22.42
C GLY A 210 -16.18 -3.42 -22.21
N THR A 211 -14.91 -3.00 -22.28
CA THR A 211 -13.75 -3.83 -21.89
C THR A 211 -13.10 -3.28 -20.63
N LYS A 212 -12.23 -4.06 -19.98
CA LYS A 212 -11.53 -3.62 -18.77
C LYS A 212 -10.68 -2.40 -19.09
N ASP A 213 -10.88 -1.31 -18.36
CA ASP A 213 -10.35 0.02 -18.64
C ASP A 213 -9.80 0.74 -17.39
N ASN A 214 -9.87 0.11 -16.24
CA ASN A 214 -9.37 0.66 -15.00
C ASN A 214 -8.94 -0.44 -14.02
N VAL A 215 -8.22 -0.03 -12.98
CA VAL A 215 -7.84 -0.88 -11.86
C VAL A 215 -8.71 -0.57 -10.65
N ALA A 216 -9.62 -1.47 -10.29
CA ALA A 216 -10.14 -1.55 -8.92
C ALA A 216 -9.00 -2.06 -8.03
N SER A 217 -8.52 -1.19 -7.12
CA SER A 217 -7.26 -1.38 -6.41
C SER A 217 -7.33 -2.56 -5.42
N ALA A 218 -6.42 -3.51 -5.57
CA ALA A 218 -6.30 -4.70 -4.73
C ALA A 218 -4.83 -5.08 -4.48
N GLY A 219 -3.95 -4.08 -4.36
CA GLY A 219 -2.53 -4.31 -4.11
C GLY A 219 -1.70 -4.62 -5.37
N GLN A 220 -2.19 -4.28 -6.56
CA GLN A 220 -1.45 -4.50 -7.81
C GLN A 220 -0.14 -3.72 -7.80
N ALA A 221 0.95 -4.38 -8.19
CA ALA A 221 2.23 -3.75 -8.47
C ALA A 221 2.35 -3.45 -9.97
N VAL A 222 2.69 -2.22 -10.31
CA VAL A 222 2.71 -1.71 -11.68
C VAL A 222 4.04 -1.04 -11.96
N LYS A 223 4.72 -1.42 -13.03
CA LYS A 223 5.94 -0.76 -13.52
C LYS A 223 5.66 0.70 -13.85
N LEU A 224 6.53 1.56 -13.36
CA LEU A 224 6.50 3.00 -13.65
C LEU A 224 7.92 3.54 -13.50
N ALA A 225 8.60 3.74 -14.61
CA ALA A 225 9.99 4.22 -14.61
C ALA A 225 10.05 5.73 -14.80
N GLY A 226 10.90 6.41 -14.02
CA GLY A 226 11.14 7.83 -14.20
C GLY A 226 11.55 8.54 -12.91
N LYS A 227 11.84 9.84 -13.04
CA LYS A 227 12.11 10.76 -11.94
C LYS A 227 11.13 11.92 -11.98
N GLY A 228 10.77 12.42 -10.81
CA GLY A 228 9.92 13.59 -10.66
C GLY A 228 9.59 13.84 -9.20
N SER A 229 8.88 14.92 -8.94
CA SER A 229 8.51 15.32 -7.58
C SER A 229 7.16 14.73 -7.11
N LYS A 230 6.35 14.21 -8.05
CA LYS A 230 5.00 13.70 -7.75
C LYS A 230 4.67 12.46 -8.58
N LEU A 231 3.95 11.53 -7.98
CA LEU A 231 3.16 10.52 -8.67
C LEU A 231 1.72 11.04 -8.74
N VAL A 232 1.20 11.19 -9.93
CA VAL A 232 -0.18 11.62 -10.18
C VAL A 232 -1.00 10.43 -10.62
N LEU A 233 -2.16 10.25 -9.99
CA LEU A 233 -3.13 9.20 -10.28
C LEU A 233 -4.40 9.84 -10.84
N LEU A 234 -4.93 9.29 -11.92
CA LEU A 234 -6.23 9.64 -12.51
C LEU A 234 -7.24 8.58 -12.09
N GLY A 235 -8.34 8.95 -11.50
CA GLY A 235 -9.27 7.96 -10.99
C GLY A 235 -10.59 8.52 -10.46
N SER A 236 -11.37 7.65 -9.82
CA SER A 236 -12.59 7.99 -9.10
C SER A 236 -12.84 6.99 -7.97
N GLY A 237 -13.60 7.40 -6.97
CA GLY A 237 -14.09 6.53 -5.91
C GLY A 237 -15.50 6.05 -6.19
N VAL A 238 -15.84 4.85 -5.70
CA VAL A 238 -17.23 4.31 -5.75
C VAL A 238 -17.94 4.36 -4.41
N THR A 239 -17.22 4.76 -3.34
CA THR A 239 -17.77 5.06 -2.01
C THR A 239 -17.04 6.27 -1.42
N SER A 240 -17.55 6.84 -0.33
CA SER A 240 -16.86 7.90 0.42
C SER A 240 -15.56 7.44 1.09
N GLY A 241 -15.34 6.13 1.20
CA GLY A 241 -14.14 5.51 1.79
C GLY A 241 -13.06 5.16 0.78
N ALA A 242 -13.05 5.76 -0.41
CA ALA A 242 -12.08 5.44 -1.47
C ALA A 242 -10.71 6.11 -1.21
N THR A 243 -10.08 5.76 -0.09
CA THR A 243 -8.74 6.22 0.32
C THR A 243 -7.80 5.05 0.57
N GLY A 244 -6.50 5.27 0.40
CA GLY A 244 -5.51 4.24 0.65
C GLY A 244 -4.09 4.76 0.56
N THR A 245 -3.13 3.89 0.86
CA THR A 245 -1.71 4.20 0.79
C THR A 245 -1.09 3.47 -0.39
N ALA A 246 -0.53 4.20 -1.33
CA ALA A 246 0.36 3.64 -2.34
C ALA A 246 1.79 3.54 -1.80
N THR A 247 2.52 2.52 -2.23
CA THR A 247 3.96 2.38 -1.96
C THR A 247 4.71 2.51 -3.28
N VAL A 248 5.65 3.45 -3.33
CA VAL A 248 6.52 3.67 -4.48
C VAL A 248 7.88 3.05 -4.18
N TYR A 249 8.33 2.16 -5.02
CA TYR A 249 9.65 1.55 -4.92
C TYR A 249 10.61 2.21 -5.91
N TYR A 250 11.81 2.49 -5.44
CA TYR A 250 12.87 3.10 -6.22
C TYR A 250 13.89 2.06 -6.67
N THR A 251 14.64 2.38 -7.72
CA THR A 251 15.65 1.48 -8.30
C THR A 251 16.83 1.20 -7.37
N ASP A 252 17.05 2.05 -6.35
CA ASP A 252 18.05 1.85 -5.30
C ASP A 252 17.60 0.88 -4.19
N GLY A 253 16.39 0.28 -4.33
CA GLY A 253 15.82 -0.66 -3.38
C GLY A 253 15.05 -0.02 -2.23
N THR A 254 15.06 1.29 -2.12
CA THR A 254 14.27 2.02 -1.11
C THR A 254 12.81 2.14 -1.51
N ALA A 255 11.96 2.55 -0.58
CA ALA A 255 10.54 2.78 -0.83
C ALA A 255 10.07 4.06 -0.11
N GLY A 256 9.07 4.70 -0.68
CA GLY A 256 8.28 5.77 -0.08
C GLY A 256 6.80 5.42 -0.09
N THR A 257 6.02 6.06 0.76
CA THR A 257 4.56 5.87 0.81
C THR A 257 3.84 7.19 0.67
N GLY A 258 2.65 7.17 0.08
CA GLY A 258 1.79 8.33 0.01
C GLY A 258 0.32 7.94 0.15
N VAL A 259 -0.40 8.69 0.96
CA VAL A 259 -1.85 8.53 1.09
C VAL A 259 -2.51 9.31 -0.03
N PHE A 260 -3.51 8.71 -0.66
CA PHE A 260 -4.36 9.36 -1.65
C PHE A 260 -5.79 8.84 -1.56
N GLY A 261 -6.70 9.52 -2.22
CA GLY A 261 -8.08 9.08 -2.32
C GLY A 261 -8.82 9.84 -3.41
N PHE A 262 -9.96 9.30 -3.79
CA PHE A 262 -10.88 9.96 -4.72
C PHE A 262 -12.25 10.12 -4.09
N PRO A 263 -12.93 11.26 -4.29
CA PRO A 263 -14.34 11.39 -3.97
C PRO A 263 -15.15 10.31 -4.67
N ASN A 264 -16.32 9.98 -4.11
CA ASN A 264 -17.29 9.21 -4.87
C ASN A 264 -17.59 9.89 -6.20
N TRP A 265 -17.69 9.11 -7.26
CA TRP A 265 -17.87 9.62 -8.61
C TRP A 265 -19.13 10.48 -8.82
N SER A 266 -20.10 10.45 -7.90
CA SER A 266 -21.38 11.16 -8.07
C SER A 266 -21.82 12.07 -6.93
N PHE A 267 -21.50 11.79 -5.65
CA PHE A 267 -22.17 12.51 -4.54
C PHE A 267 -21.24 13.19 -3.51
N ASP A 268 -19.98 12.80 -3.35
CA ASP A 268 -19.08 13.49 -2.41
C ASP A 268 -18.73 14.92 -2.89
N PRO A 269 -18.28 15.82 -2.02
CA PRO A 269 -17.66 17.08 -2.43
C PRO A 269 -16.50 16.80 -3.42
N ALA A 270 -16.37 17.65 -4.45
CA ALA A 270 -15.40 17.41 -5.53
C ALA A 270 -13.93 17.50 -5.07
N ASP A 271 -13.67 18.07 -3.90
CA ASP A 271 -12.36 18.21 -3.27
C ASP A 271 -12.15 17.26 -2.07
N ALA A 272 -13.09 16.35 -1.84
CA ALA A 272 -12.94 15.34 -0.79
C ALA A 272 -11.63 14.55 -1.00
N HIS A 273 -10.99 14.13 0.09
CA HIS A 273 -9.71 13.44 0.13
C HIS A 273 -8.52 14.22 -0.47
N GLY A 274 -8.65 15.54 -0.75
CA GLY A 274 -7.61 16.34 -1.38
C GLY A 274 -7.46 16.09 -2.89
N ALA A 275 -8.46 15.46 -3.52
CA ALA A 275 -8.47 15.25 -4.96
C ALA A 275 -8.81 16.52 -5.73
N THR A 276 -8.43 16.56 -7.00
CA THR A 276 -8.74 17.65 -7.94
C THR A 276 -9.67 17.13 -9.02
N LEU A 277 -10.80 17.80 -9.23
CA LEU A 277 -11.74 17.47 -10.31
C LEU A 277 -11.06 17.69 -11.67
N VAL A 278 -11.07 16.67 -12.52
CA VAL A 278 -10.53 16.72 -13.89
C VAL A 278 -11.65 16.93 -14.89
N LYS A 279 -12.67 16.07 -14.85
CA LYS A 279 -13.83 16.14 -15.76
C LYS A 279 -15.10 15.73 -15.02
N SER A 280 -16.23 16.22 -15.57
CA SER A 280 -17.57 15.88 -15.10
C SER A 280 -18.48 15.65 -16.31
N THR A 281 -19.32 14.63 -16.23
CA THR A 281 -20.34 14.32 -17.25
C THR A 281 -21.71 14.18 -16.60
N GLY A 282 -22.78 14.57 -17.32
CA GLY A 282 -24.15 14.28 -16.86
C GLY A 282 -24.52 12.83 -17.19
N GLY A 283 -25.19 12.16 -16.25
CA GLY A 283 -25.72 10.82 -16.44
C GLY A 283 -24.70 9.67 -16.45
N ARG A 284 -25.21 8.47 -16.32
CA ARG A 284 -24.46 7.21 -16.34
C ARG A 284 -25.16 6.13 -17.14
N ASN A 285 -24.45 5.13 -17.58
CA ASN A 285 -25.03 3.89 -18.05
C ASN A 285 -25.41 3.00 -16.87
N ARG A 286 -26.52 2.34 -16.97
CA ARG A 286 -27.12 1.43 -15.99
C ARG A 286 -27.43 0.11 -16.67
N PRO A 287 -27.73 -0.98 -15.95
CA PRO A 287 -28.12 -2.25 -16.57
C PRO A 287 -29.30 -2.13 -17.55
N ASP A 288 -30.18 -1.15 -17.32
CA ASP A 288 -31.38 -0.89 -18.12
C ASP A 288 -31.23 0.28 -19.14
N GLY A 289 -30.00 0.77 -19.35
CA GLY A 289 -29.68 1.81 -20.31
C GLY A 289 -29.17 3.12 -19.65
N TYR A 290 -28.97 4.15 -20.47
CA TYR A 290 -28.51 5.46 -20.00
C TYR A 290 -29.57 6.13 -19.08
N GLY A 291 -29.13 6.71 -17.96
CA GLY A 291 -30.02 7.35 -17.01
C GLY A 291 -29.34 8.37 -16.09
N ASN A 292 -30.10 8.92 -15.15
CA ASN A 292 -29.64 9.89 -14.18
C ASN A 292 -29.00 11.16 -14.80
N ALA A 293 -29.53 11.65 -15.91
CA ALA A 293 -28.94 12.70 -16.74
C ALA A 293 -28.64 14.02 -15.99
N THR A 294 -29.33 14.29 -14.87
CA THR A 294 -29.12 15.47 -14.02
C THR A 294 -28.01 15.28 -12.97
N VAL A 295 -27.56 14.06 -12.74
CA VAL A 295 -26.48 13.74 -11.81
C VAL A 295 -25.13 13.85 -12.51
N GLN A 296 -24.16 14.48 -11.84
CA GLN A 296 -22.81 14.63 -12.36
C GLN A 296 -21.95 13.44 -11.94
N TYR A 297 -21.30 12.80 -12.92
CA TYR A 297 -20.34 11.72 -12.73
C TYR A 297 -18.93 12.21 -13.08
N ARG A 298 -17.95 11.96 -12.22
CA ARG A 298 -16.73 12.75 -12.16
C ARG A 298 -15.48 11.89 -12.17
N VAL A 299 -14.45 12.40 -12.83
CA VAL A 299 -13.09 11.87 -12.85
C VAL A 299 -12.18 12.88 -12.16
N PHE A 300 -11.29 12.38 -11.32
CA PHE A 300 -10.40 13.16 -10.47
C PHE A 300 -8.95 12.83 -10.72
N ALA A 301 -8.05 13.73 -10.28
CA ALA A 301 -6.65 13.46 -10.12
C ALA A 301 -6.23 13.66 -8.66
N HIS A 302 -5.26 12.87 -8.22
CA HIS A 302 -4.60 13.05 -6.93
C HIS A 302 -3.10 12.88 -7.08
N ALA A 303 -2.31 13.66 -6.33
CA ALA A 303 -0.85 13.59 -6.37
C ALA A 303 -0.29 13.19 -5.02
N ILE A 304 0.67 12.27 -5.02
CA ILE A 304 1.48 11.95 -3.84
C ILE A 304 2.93 12.38 -4.09
N PRO A 305 3.65 12.87 -3.06
CA PRO A 305 5.03 13.33 -3.24
C PRO A 305 5.97 12.17 -3.52
N LEU A 306 6.97 12.42 -4.36
CA LEU A 306 8.10 11.54 -4.64
C LEU A 306 9.41 12.20 -4.18
N ASP A 307 10.45 11.38 -3.99
CA ASP A 307 11.81 11.88 -3.87
C ASP A 307 12.38 12.14 -5.28
N PRO A 308 12.59 13.39 -5.68
CA PRO A 308 13.02 13.74 -7.04
C PRO A 308 14.46 13.29 -7.35
N ALA A 309 15.27 13.00 -6.32
CA ALA A 309 16.64 12.50 -6.50
C ALA A 309 16.65 11.02 -6.94
N ARG A 310 15.58 10.27 -6.69
CA ARG A 310 15.50 8.83 -6.92
C ARG A 310 14.73 8.51 -8.18
N THR A 311 15.09 7.40 -8.82
CA THR A 311 14.35 6.86 -9.97
C THR A 311 13.31 5.86 -9.47
N VAL A 312 12.03 6.09 -9.80
CA VAL A 312 10.94 5.14 -9.53
C VAL A 312 11.16 3.88 -10.35
N ASP A 313 10.93 2.72 -9.76
CA ASP A 313 10.95 1.39 -10.40
C ASP A 313 9.54 0.87 -10.64
N PHE A 314 8.70 0.88 -9.61
CA PHE A 314 7.29 0.48 -9.70
C PHE A 314 6.48 1.05 -8.53
N VAL A 315 5.16 1.00 -8.66
CA VAL A 315 4.18 1.43 -7.65
C VAL A 315 3.33 0.25 -7.24
N VAL A 316 3.06 0.10 -5.95
CA VAL A 316 2.05 -0.82 -5.40
C VAL A 316 0.84 -0.01 -5.00
N LEU A 317 -0.30 -0.30 -5.63
CA LEU A 317 -1.57 0.32 -5.32
C LEU A 317 -2.11 -0.20 -3.97
N PRO A 318 -2.96 0.57 -3.28
CA PRO A 318 -3.59 0.12 -2.04
C PRO A 318 -4.52 -1.08 -2.27
N SER A 319 -4.78 -1.85 -1.21
CA SER A 319 -5.80 -2.90 -1.24
C SER A 319 -7.15 -2.33 -0.78
N ASN A 320 -7.78 -1.54 -1.66
CA ASN A 320 -9.11 -0.98 -1.45
C ASN A 320 -9.84 -0.89 -2.80
N ALA A 321 -10.73 -1.85 -3.06
CA ALA A 321 -11.44 -1.97 -4.33
C ALA A 321 -12.37 -0.77 -4.65
N ASN A 322 -12.66 0.09 -3.67
CA ASN A 322 -13.41 1.32 -3.89
C ASN A 322 -12.61 2.42 -4.62
N ILE A 323 -11.29 2.24 -4.76
CA ILE A 323 -10.40 3.14 -5.50
C ILE A 323 -10.24 2.59 -6.91
N HIS A 324 -10.68 3.34 -7.90
CA HIS A 324 -10.53 3.01 -9.30
C HIS A 324 -9.51 3.94 -9.97
N VAL A 325 -8.50 3.38 -10.60
CA VAL A 325 -7.40 4.10 -11.24
C VAL A 325 -7.42 3.84 -12.74
N PHE A 326 -7.52 4.92 -13.52
CA PHE A 326 -7.51 4.90 -14.98
C PHE A 326 -6.11 5.04 -15.56
N ASP A 327 -5.28 5.90 -14.94
CA ASP A 327 -3.88 6.09 -15.34
C ASP A 327 -3.02 6.60 -14.18
N ILE A 328 -1.69 6.42 -14.31
CA ILE A 328 -0.67 6.93 -13.38
C ILE A 328 0.49 7.51 -14.17
N ALA A 329 1.01 8.67 -13.72
CA ALA A 329 2.16 9.30 -14.34
C ALA A 329 3.05 10.02 -13.30
N ILE A 330 4.32 10.18 -13.64
CA ILE A 330 5.27 10.97 -12.85
C ILE A 330 5.25 12.41 -13.37
N ALA A 331 5.09 13.39 -12.47
CA ALA A 331 5.24 14.82 -12.76
C ALA A 331 6.58 15.34 -12.23
N PRO A 332 7.14 16.37 -12.90
CA PRO A 332 8.36 17.03 -12.50
C PRO A 332 8.37 17.56 -11.06
#